data_a69344329ecb999f6304f62b625a2929
#
_entry.id   a69344329ecb999f6304f62b625a2929
#
_cell.length_a   1.000
_cell.length_b   1.000
_cell.length_c   1.000
_cell.angle_alpha   90.00
_cell.angle_beta   90.00
_cell.angle_gamma   90.00
#
_symmetry.space_group_name_H-M   'P 1'
#
loop_
_entity.id
_entity.type
_entity.pdbx_description
1 polymer ?
#
loop_
_entity_poly.entity_id
_entity_poly.type
_entity_poly.pdbx_seq_one_letter_code
_entity_poly.pdbx_strand_id
1 'polypeptide(L)'
;MCKRIFALLLCVAFLLLGLYGCANESKLRKVVLNEVTRSVFYAPLYVAVSLGYFEEEGMDINIVTGGGSDKSMTALLAGQADVALMGPETGVYVVNEGKQEHPVIIAQLT
;
A
#
# COMPACT_ATOMS: atom_id res chain seq x y z
N MET A 1 -28.73 40.29 -32.05
CA MET A 1 -28.77 39.86 -30.63
C MET A 1 -28.69 38.35 -30.47
N CYS A 2 -29.39 37.52 -31.20
CA CYS A 2 -29.37 36.03 -31.07
C CYS A 2 -27.98 35.40 -31.21
N LYS A 3 -27.13 35.83 -32.15
CA LYS A 3 -25.80 35.23 -32.34
C LYS A 3 -24.85 35.41 -31.13
N ARG A 4 -24.96 36.55 -30.41
CA ARG A 4 -24.14 36.82 -29.21
C ARG A 4 -24.60 36.01 -28.00
N ILE A 5 -25.91 35.78 -27.87
CA ILE A 5 -26.50 34.97 -26.81
C ILE A 5 -26.15 33.50 -27.01
N PHE A 6 -26.18 33.03 -28.26
CA PHE A 6 -25.77 31.66 -28.61
C PHE A 6 -24.29 31.38 -28.32
N ALA A 7 -23.40 32.32 -28.62
CA ALA A 7 -21.96 32.22 -28.32
C ALA A 7 -21.70 32.17 -26.80
N LEU A 8 -22.42 32.98 -26.01
CA LEU A 8 -22.33 32.97 -24.55
C LEU A 8 -22.79 31.63 -23.94
N LEU A 9 -23.91 31.08 -24.42
CA LEU A 9 -24.40 29.77 -23.98
C LEU A 9 -23.40 28.63 -24.30
N LEU A 10 -22.74 28.71 -25.46
CA LEU A 10 -21.75 27.71 -25.86
C LEU A 10 -20.48 27.79 -24.98
N CYS A 11 -20.04 29.00 -24.63
CA CYS A 11 -18.90 29.18 -23.70
C CYS A 11 -19.23 28.68 -22.28
N VAL A 12 -20.44 28.93 -21.79
CA VAL A 12 -20.87 28.43 -20.48
C VAL A 12 -20.98 26.90 -20.46
N ALA A 13 -21.48 26.30 -21.54
CA ALA A 13 -21.55 24.84 -21.68
C ALA A 13 -20.14 24.21 -21.70
N PHE A 14 -19.17 24.82 -22.39
CA PHE A 14 -17.76 24.36 -22.38
C PHE A 14 -17.10 24.50 -21.01
N LEU A 15 -17.38 25.58 -20.28
CA LEU A 15 -16.88 25.77 -18.91
C LEU A 15 -17.47 24.74 -17.95
N LEU A 16 -18.74 24.38 -18.08
CA LEU A 16 -19.39 23.35 -17.26
C LEU A 16 -18.87 21.94 -17.56
N LEU A 17 -18.54 21.63 -18.82
CA LEU A 17 -17.92 20.36 -19.20
C LEU A 17 -16.47 20.19 -18.66
N GLY A 18 -15.74 21.28 -18.47
CA GLY A 18 -14.40 21.28 -17.89
C GLY A 18 -14.37 21.01 -16.38
N LEU A 19 -15.50 21.16 -15.68
CA LEU A 19 -15.62 20.88 -14.24
C LEU A 19 -15.90 19.40 -13.91
N TYR A 20 -16.25 18.59 -14.89
CA TYR A 20 -16.28 17.12 -14.74
C TYR A 20 -14.90 16.49 -14.92
N GLY A 21 -13.86 17.17 -14.41
CA GLY A 21 -12.52 16.58 -14.27
C GLY A 21 -12.64 15.33 -13.38
N CYS A 22 -12.24 14.20 -13.92
CA CYS A 22 -12.28 12.88 -13.34
C CYS A 22 -11.76 12.89 -11.90
N ALA A 23 -12.66 12.86 -10.92
CA ALA A 23 -12.36 12.24 -9.64
C ALA A 23 -12.28 10.74 -9.90
N ASN A 24 -11.17 10.29 -10.50
CA ASN A 24 -10.82 8.90 -10.53
C ASN A 24 -10.36 8.58 -9.11
N GLU A 25 -11.27 8.15 -8.25
CA GLU A 25 -10.89 7.50 -7.00
C GLU A 25 -10.07 6.28 -7.40
N SER A 26 -8.76 6.44 -7.44
CA SER A 26 -7.83 5.32 -7.60
C SER A 26 -8.09 4.41 -6.42
N LYS A 27 -8.73 3.26 -6.68
CA LYS A 27 -9.01 2.26 -5.65
C LYS A 27 -7.66 1.79 -5.10
N LEU A 28 -7.35 2.21 -3.87
CA LEU A 28 -6.10 1.84 -3.21
C LEU A 28 -5.96 0.32 -3.15
N ARG A 29 -4.78 -0.18 -3.44
CA ARG A 29 -4.45 -1.61 -3.29
C ARG A 29 -4.28 -1.90 -1.80
N LYS A 30 -5.11 -2.76 -1.26
CA LYS A 30 -4.95 -3.22 0.13
C LYS A 30 -3.73 -4.12 0.23
N VAL A 31 -2.87 -3.81 1.20
CA VAL A 31 -1.65 -4.56 1.50
C VAL A 31 -1.63 -4.89 2.99
N VAL A 32 -1.54 -6.16 3.32
CA VAL A 32 -1.39 -6.64 4.70
C VAL A 32 0.10 -6.77 5.00
N LEU A 33 0.60 -5.94 5.91
CA LEU A 33 1.95 -6.00 6.42
C LEU A 33 1.94 -6.63 7.81
N ASN A 34 2.60 -7.78 7.96
CA ASN A 34 2.74 -8.45 9.25
C ASN A 34 4.08 -8.09 9.90
N GLU A 35 4.04 -7.43 11.06
CA GLU A 35 5.23 -7.13 11.87
C GLU A 35 5.37 -8.15 13.00
N VAL A 36 6.60 -8.49 13.35
CA VAL A 36 6.89 -9.41 14.47
C VAL A 36 6.35 -8.90 15.80
N THR A 37 6.56 -7.61 16.06
CA THR A 37 6.12 -6.92 17.26
C THR A 37 6.05 -5.41 17.01
N ARG A 38 5.26 -4.70 17.77
CA ARG A 38 5.28 -3.23 17.76
C ARG A 38 6.60 -2.74 18.35
N SER A 39 7.35 -1.91 17.62
CA SER A 39 8.68 -1.46 18.05
C SER A 39 9.00 -0.05 17.57
N VAL A 40 9.71 0.70 18.40
CA VAL A 40 10.25 2.01 18.02
C VAL A 40 11.25 1.95 16.86
N PHE A 41 11.88 0.80 16.65
CA PHE A 41 12.76 0.58 15.50
C PHE A 41 12.03 0.62 14.17
N TYR A 42 10.71 0.43 14.17
CA TYR A 42 9.85 0.50 13.00
C TYR A 42 9.17 1.87 12.84
N ALA A 43 9.60 2.87 13.62
CA ALA A 43 9.03 4.21 13.55
C ALA A 43 8.96 4.80 12.13
N PRO A 44 9.97 4.64 11.24
CA PRO A 44 9.86 5.13 9.88
C PRO A 44 8.65 4.58 9.13
N LEU A 45 8.32 3.29 9.30
CA LEU A 45 7.14 2.66 8.71
C LEU A 45 5.84 3.30 9.25
N TYR A 46 5.75 3.46 10.57
CA TYR A 46 4.54 4.02 11.19
C TYR A 46 4.33 5.48 10.80
N VAL A 47 5.42 6.26 10.69
CA VAL A 47 5.37 7.64 10.21
C VAL A 47 4.90 7.67 8.75
N ALA A 48 5.43 6.82 7.88
CA ALA A 48 5.03 6.75 6.49
C ALA A 48 3.54 6.44 6.33
N VAL A 49 3.01 5.49 7.11
CA VAL A 49 1.56 5.19 7.14
C VAL A 49 0.78 6.39 7.68
N SER A 50 1.21 7.00 8.80
CA SER A 50 0.48 8.10 9.42
C SER A 50 0.43 9.38 8.57
N LEU A 51 1.44 9.59 7.73
CA LEU A 51 1.53 10.75 6.82
C LEU A 51 0.91 10.50 5.44
N GLY A 52 0.37 9.30 5.19
CA GLY A 52 -0.30 8.98 3.94
C GLY A 52 0.64 8.70 2.76
N TYR A 53 1.93 8.45 2.99
CA TYR A 53 2.88 8.21 1.90
C TYR A 53 2.58 6.94 1.11
N PHE A 54 1.98 5.94 1.74
CA PHE A 54 1.55 4.73 1.03
C PHE A 54 0.30 4.97 0.19
N GLU A 55 -0.61 5.79 0.68
CA GLU A 55 -1.81 6.18 -0.06
C GLU A 55 -1.46 7.00 -1.30
N GLU A 56 -0.44 7.87 -1.22
CA GLU A 56 0.10 8.61 -2.37
C GLU A 56 0.64 7.67 -3.45
N GLU A 57 1.17 6.51 -3.04
CA GLU A 57 1.65 5.44 -3.93
C GLU A 57 0.56 4.42 -4.30
N GLY A 58 -0.70 4.70 -3.97
CA GLY A 58 -1.85 3.87 -4.32
C GLY A 58 -2.05 2.63 -3.43
N MET A 59 -1.48 2.61 -2.22
CA MET A 59 -1.55 1.49 -1.27
C MET A 59 -2.28 1.87 0.01
N ASP A 60 -3.13 0.97 0.49
CA ASP A 60 -3.77 1.02 1.82
C ASP A 60 -3.12 -0.06 2.69
N ILE A 61 -2.25 0.36 3.62
CA ILE A 61 -1.45 -0.55 4.44
C ILE A 61 -2.18 -0.90 5.73
N ASN A 62 -2.50 -2.19 5.90
CA ASN A 62 -3.01 -2.75 7.15
C ASN A 62 -1.87 -3.45 7.91
N ILE A 63 -1.43 -2.87 9.04
CA ILE A 63 -0.38 -3.46 9.87
C ILE A 63 -1.00 -4.42 10.88
N VAL A 64 -0.53 -5.67 10.86
CA VAL A 64 -0.93 -6.74 11.79
C VAL A 64 0.30 -7.19 12.58
N THR A 65 0.19 -7.30 13.90
CA THR A 65 1.28 -7.79 14.75
C THR A 65 1.18 -9.31 14.92
N GLY A 66 2.17 -10.04 14.42
CA GLY A 66 2.20 -11.51 14.43
C GLY A 66 2.57 -12.10 15.79
N GLY A 67 3.39 -11.39 16.57
CA GLY A 67 3.84 -11.85 17.89
C GLY A 67 4.97 -12.88 17.86
N GLY A 68 5.77 -12.89 16.78
CA GLY A 68 6.94 -13.73 16.60
C GLY A 68 7.32 -13.90 15.13
N SER A 69 8.63 -14.08 14.83
CA SER A 69 9.10 -14.22 13.44
C SER A 69 8.55 -15.49 12.77
N ASP A 70 8.39 -16.57 13.52
CA ASP A 70 7.79 -17.83 13.09
C ASP A 70 6.32 -17.65 12.65
N LYS A 71 5.56 -16.90 13.42
CA LYS A 71 4.15 -16.59 13.12
C LYS A 71 4.02 -15.65 11.92
N SER A 72 4.87 -14.62 11.86
CA SER A 72 4.91 -13.68 10.72
C SER A 72 5.30 -14.40 9.43
N MET A 73 6.27 -15.31 9.47
CA MET A 73 6.65 -16.15 8.34
C MET A 73 5.50 -17.09 7.93
N THR A 74 4.84 -17.70 8.91
CA THR A 74 3.69 -18.57 8.63
C THR A 74 2.56 -17.80 7.94
N ALA A 75 2.24 -16.58 8.41
CA ALA A 75 1.23 -15.72 7.79
C ALA A 75 1.61 -15.34 6.35
N LEU A 76 2.89 -15.04 6.09
CA LEU A 76 3.40 -14.73 4.75
C LEU A 76 3.27 -15.92 3.80
N LEU A 77 3.76 -17.09 4.21
CA LEU A 77 3.72 -18.31 3.39
C LEU A 77 2.28 -18.83 3.16
N ALA A 78 1.37 -18.56 4.09
CA ALA A 78 -0.04 -18.91 3.96
C ALA A 78 -0.85 -17.88 3.14
N GLY A 79 -0.23 -16.81 2.62
CA GLY A 79 -0.91 -15.75 1.89
C GLY A 79 -1.84 -14.89 2.75
N GLN A 80 -1.70 -14.91 4.07
CA GLN A 80 -2.44 -14.07 5.01
C GLN A 80 -1.79 -12.69 5.18
N ALA A 81 -0.56 -12.54 4.75
CA ALA A 81 0.16 -11.27 4.65
C ALA A 81 0.84 -11.17 3.29
N ASP A 82 0.88 -9.97 2.73
CA ASP A 82 1.57 -9.67 1.47
C ASP A 82 3.05 -9.36 1.72
N VAL A 83 3.33 -8.74 2.87
CA VAL A 83 4.67 -8.36 3.30
C VAL A 83 4.84 -8.71 4.78
N ALA A 84 6.04 -9.16 5.16
CA ALA A 84 6.37 -9.39 6.56
C ALA A 84 7.64 -8.65 6.95
N LEU A 85 7.60 -7.99 8.12
CA LEU A 85 8.71 -7.28 8.72
C LEU A 85 9.29 -8.13 9.85
N MET A 86 10.42 -8.79 9.57
CA MET A 86 11.07 -9.72 10.48
C MET A 86 12.58 -9.82 10.19
N GLY A 87 13.33 -10.51 11.03
CA GLY A 87 14.72 -10.80 10.79
C GLY A 87 14.95 -11.67 9.55
N PRO A 88 16.00 -11.43 8.76
CA PRO A 88 16.28 -12.16 7.52
C PRO A 88 16.59 -13.65 7.74
N GLU A 89 17.04 -14.02 8.94
CA GLU A 89 17.34 -15.40 9.33
C GLU A 89 16.15 -16.35 9.14
N THR A 90 14.93 -15.84 9.33
CA THR A 90 13.71 -16.64 9.17
C THR A 90 13.54 -17.10 7.71
N GLY A 91 13.88 -16.23 6.75
CA GLY A 91 13.89 -16.58 5.33
C GLY A 91 14.94 -17.66 5.01
N VAL A 92 16.12 -17.55 5.61
CA VAL A 92 17.20 -18.56 5.45
C VAL A 92 16.76 -19.95 5.94
N TYR A 93 16.04 -20.01 7.05
CA TYR A 93 15.52 -21.30 7.56
C TYR A 93 14.53 -21.94 6.59
N VAL A 94 13.61 -21.16 6.00
CA VAL A 94 12.65 -21.69 5.03
C VAL A 94 13.33 -22.24 3.79
N VAL A 95 14.35 -21.54 3.28
CA VAL A 95 15.15 -22.00 2.13
C VAL A 95 15.89 -23.30 2.47
N ASN A 96 16.50 -23.37 3.66
CA ASN A 96 17.24 -24.56 4.10
C ASN A 96 16.34 -25.80 4.32
N GLU A 97 15.05 -25.59 4.59
CA GLU A 97 14.07 -26.69 4.66
C GLU A 97 13.71 -27.25 3.27
N GLY A 98 14.25 -26.69 2.19
CA GLY A 98 14.03 -27.17 0.83
C GLY A 98 12.62 -26.91 0.29
N LYS A 99 11.89 -25.97 0.87
CA LYS A 99 10.55 -25.57 0.36
C LYS A 99 10.69 -24.85 -0.97
N GLN A 100 9.85 -25.20 -1.93
CA GLN A 100 9.81 -24.53 -3.24
C GLN A 100 9.34 -23.09 -3.12
N GLU A 101 8.34 -22.84 -2.28
CA GLU A 101 7.87 -21.48 -1.97
C GLU A 101 8.68 -20.93 -0.81
N HIS A 102 9.37 -19.82 -1.05
CA HIS A 102 10.20 -19.14 -0.07
C HIS A 102 10.02 -17.61 -0.17
N PRO A 103 10.22 -16.88 0.93
CA PRO A 103 10.13 -15.43 0.93
C PRO A 103 11.30 -14.82 0.16
N VAL A 104 11.07 -13.64 -0.41
CA VAL A 104 12.10 -12.79 -1.01
C VAL A 104 12.33 -11.59 -0.11
N ILE A 105 13.58 -11.33 0.25
CA ILE A 105 13.95 -10.13 1.00
C ILE A 105 14.05 -8.98 0.02
N ILE A 106 13.22 -7.95 0.21
CA ILE A 106 13.11 -6.81 -0.70
C ILE A 106 13.79 -5.55 -0.17
N ALA A 107 13.89 -5.40 1.15
CA ALA A 107 14.47 -4.22 1.78
C ALA A 107 14.91 -4.52 3.22
N GLN A 108 15.75 -3.64 3.75
CA GLN A 108 16.09 -3.56 5.17
C GLN A 108 15.55 -2.22 5.70
N LEU A 109 14.86 -2.25 6.84
CA LEU A 109 14.29 -1.05 7.45
C LEU A 109 15.16 -0.47 8.57
N THR A 110 15.90 -1.32 9.29
CA THR A 110 16.77 -0.95 10.44
C THR A 110 18.15 -1.61 10.31
#